data_64c688b304cd7a38dba240fb4220a0d4
#
_entry.id   64c688b304cd7a38dba240fb4220a0d4
#
_cell.length_a   1.000
_cell.length_b   1.000
_cell.length_c   1.000
_cell.angle_alpha   90.00
_cell.angle_beta   90.00
_cell.angle_gamma   90.00
#
_symmetry.space_group_name_H-M   'P 1'
#
loop_
_entity.id
_entity.type
_entity.pdbx_description
1 polymer ?
#
loop_
_entity_poly.entity_id
_entity_poly.type
_entity_poly.pdbx_seq_one_letter_code
_entity_poly.pdbx_strand_id
1 'polypeptide(L)'
;AFGFWSVGPVLIGGEPALERAVFAALTVLVMGYPCAVGISAPLSIVRGAGEAADKGVLMRTGEAFQALRKVNKVVFDKTGTLTEGRPAVRSLYSVDGNDDALLALAAAVESVSEHPLGRAVVEAALERNVDFPEIADFQAESGRGVTAQVNGKQVLVGSPRFAEAAGVE
;
A
#
# COMPACT_ATOMS: atom_id res chain seq x y z
N ALA A 1 44.41 16.97 -26.32
CA ALA A 1 45.19 15.78 -26.73
C ALA A 1 45.58 15.85 -28.21
N PHE A 2 44.65 15.96 -29.15
CA PHE A 2 44.94 15.96 -30.57
C PHE A 2 45.92 17.08 -30.94
N GLY A 3 45.67 18.33 -30.59
CA GLY A 3 46.53 19.48 -30.89
C GLY A 3 47.95 19.35 -30.31
N PHE A 4 48.09 18.79 -29.12
CA PHE A 4 49.38 18.58 -28.48
C PHE A 4 50.27 17.61 -29.29
N TRP A 5 49.70 16.48 -29.72
CA TRP A 5 50.43 15.43 -30.44
C TRP A 5 50.60 15.72 -31.96
N SER A 6 49.78 16.59 -32.54
CA SER A 6 49.91 17.01 -33.94
C SER A 6 50.93 18.15 -34.12
N VAL A 7 50.97 19.12 -33.19
CA VAL A 7 51.78 20.32 -33.28
C VAL A 7 53.07 20.26 -32.43
N GLY A 8 52.98 19.61 -31.25
CA GLY A 8 54.12 19.52 -30.34
C GLY A 8 55.39 18.95 -30.94
N PRO A 9 55.39 17.81 -31.64
CA PRO A 9 56.58 17.26 -32.29
C PRO A 9 57.17 18.21 -33.33
N VAL A 10 56.37 18.94 -34.10
CA VAL A 10 56.79 19.87 -35.12
C VAL A 10 57.53 21.06 -34.50
N LEU A 11 57.07 21.54 -33.33
CA LEU A 11 57.74 22.67 -32.63
C LEU A 11 59.11 22.32 -32.09
N ILE A 12 59.46 21.07 -31.89
CA ILE A 12 60.76 20.56 -31.44
C ILE A 12 61.54 19.88 -32.51
N GLY A 13 61.20 20.15 -33.82
CA GLY A 13 61.94 19.70 -34.98
C GLY A 13 61.72 18.26 -35.42
N GLY A 14 60.64 17.64 -34.98
CA GLY A 14 60.23 16.30 -35.36
C GLY A 14 59.10 16.29 -36.39
N GLU A 15 58.81 15.10 -36.95
CA GLU A 15 57.70 14.92 -37.87
C GLU A 15 56.34 14.86 -37.13
N PRO A 16 55.22 15.29 -37.73
CA PRO A 16 53.91 15.27 -37.15
C PRO A 16 53.46 13.81 -36.92
N ALA A 17 53.20 13.48 -35.64
CA ALA A 17 52.75 12.13 -35.24
C ALA A 17 51.23 12.03 -35.33
N LEU A 18 50.64 12.13 -36.52
CA LEU A 18 49.21 12.14 -36.74
C LEU A 18 48.51 10.90 -36.17
N GLU A 19 49.09 9.74 -36.32
CA GLU A 19 48.56 8.49 -35.79
C GLU A 19 48.45 8.56 -34.27
N ARG A 20 49.47 9.01 -33.56
CA ARG A 20 49.47 9.18 -32.10
C ARG A 20 48.46 10.27 -31.66
N ALA A 21 48.33 11.35 -32.46
CA ALA A 21 47.36 12.39 -32.17
C ALA A 21 45.91 11.87 -32.26
N VAL A 22 45.62 11.04 -33.28
CA VAL A 22 44.32 10.42 -33.46
C VAL A 22 44.03 9.42 -32.31
N PHE A 23 44.99 8.55 -32.00
CA PHE A 23 44.81 7.59 -30.88
C PHE A 23 44.62 8.30 -29.54
N ALA A 24 45.39 9.33 -29.25
CA ALA A 24 45.24 10.11 -28.03
C ALA A 24 43.88 10.83 -27.94
N ALA A 25 43.39 11.37 -29.05
CA ALA A 25 42.08 12.00 -29.12
C ALA A 25 40.96 11.00 -28.90
N LEU A 26 41.01 9.84 -29.56
CA LEU A 26 40.04 8.75 -29.39
C LEU A 26 40.04 8.22 -27.97
N THR A 27 41.22 8.02 -27.35
CA THR A 27 41.34 7.56 -25.96
C THR A 27 40.65 8.52 -25.00
N VAL A 28 40.85 9.82 -25.13
CA VAL A 28 40.21 10.82 -24.29
C VAL A 28 38.70 10.84 -24.50
N LEU A 29 38.21 10.70 -25.73
CA LEU A 29 36.79 10.64 -26.05
C LEU A 29 36.13 9.37 -25.47
N VAL A 30 36.79 8.25 -25.61
CA VAL A 30 36.26 6.97 -25.14
C VAL A 30 36.28 6.85 -23.60
N MET A 31 37.35 7.35 -22.96
CA MET A 31 37.49 7.25 -21.50
C MET A 31 36.74 8.36 -20.75
N GLY A 32 36.59 9.54 -21.31
CA GLY A 32 35.92 10.66 -20.63
C GLY A 32 34.39 10.61 -20.63
N TYR A 33 33.82 10.07 -21.70
CA TYR A 33 32.36 10.09 -21.88
C TYR A 33 31.58 8.97 -21.11
N PRO A 34 32.05 7.70 -21.09
CA PRO A 34 31.29 6.64 -20.38
C PRO A 34 31.22 6.83 -18.87
N CYS A 35 32.24 7.43 -18.26
CA CYS A 35 32.25 7.61 -16.79
C CYS A 35 31.14 8.54 -16.31
N ALA A 36 30.88 9.64 -17.00
CA ALA A 36 29.84 10.59 -16.63
C ALA A 36 28.43 9.95 -16.77
N VAL A 37 28.19 9.23 -17.86
CA VAL A 37 26.91 8.51 -18.08
C VAL A 37 26.75 7.35 -17.12
N GLY A 38 27.83 6.60 -16.86
CA GLY A 38 27.82 5.45 -15.95
C GLY A 38 27.52 5.82 -14.50
N ILE A 39 27.85 7.03 -14.07
CA ILE A 39 27.61 7.52 -12.70
C ILE A 39 26.27 8.25 -12.59
N SER A 40 25.85 8.99 -13.61
CA SER A 40 24.66 9.84 -13.54
C SER A 40 23.36 9.04 -13.37
N ALA A 41 23.23 7.90 -14.05
CA ALA A 41 22.03 7.07 -13.97
C ALA A 41 21.83 6.45 -12.58
N PRO A 42 22.82 5.75 -11.97
CA PRO A 42 22.69 5.26 -10.59
C PRO A 42 22.43 6.36 -9.57
N LEU A 43 23.12 7.50 -9.70
CA LEU A 43 22.93 8.62 -8.78
C LEU A 43 21.53 9.21 -8.84
N SER A 44 20.95 9.32 -10.03
CA SER A 44 19.58 9.76 -10.23
C SER A 44 18.56 8.80 -9.60
N ILE A 45 18.80 7.48 -9.70
CA ILE A 45 17.97 6.46 -9.09
C ILE A 45 18.04 6.57 -7.55
N VAL A 46 19.25 6.68 -6.99
CA VAL A 46 19.43 6.79 -5.53
C VAL A 46 18.74 8.04 -4.98
N ARG A 47 18.93 9.18 -5.65
CA ARG A 47 18.26 10.43 -5.26
C ARG A 47 16.75 10.32 -5.35
N GLY A 48 16.23 9.79 -6.45
CA GLY A 48 14.78 9.57 -6.62
C GLY A 48 14.20 8.60 -5.59
N ALA A 49 14.95 7.55 -5.21
CA ALA A 49 14.55 6.63 -4.15
C ALA A 49 14.48 7.32 -2.78
N GLY A 50 15.43 8.21 -2.47
CA GLY A 50 15.41 9.01 -1.24
C GLY A 50 14.18 9.93 -1.20
N GLU A 51 13.92 10.69 -2.25
CA GLU A 51 12.75 11.58 -2.33
C GLU A 51 11.40 10.82 -2.26
N ALA A 52 11.36 9.58 -2.80
CA ALA A 52 10.19 8.72 -2.67
C ALA A 52 10.01 8.21 -1.23
N ALA A 53 11.10 7.81 -0.57
CA ALA A 53 11.10 7.35 0.81
C ALA A 53 10.64 8.45 1.78
N ASP A 54 11.06 9.69 1.58
CA ASP A 54 10.61 10.85 2.36
C ASP A 54 9.09 11.08 2.26
N LYS A 55 8.47 10.59 1.17
CA LYS A 55 7.01 10.60 0.97
C LYS A 55 6.32 9.30 1.39
N GLY A 56 7.03 8.40 2.08
CA GLY A 56 6.50 7.11 2.51
C GLY A 56 6.45 6.03 1.42
N VAL A 57 7.04 6.26 0.25
CA VAL A 57 7.08 5.31 -0.87
C VAL A 57 8.41 4.58 -0.89
N LEU A 58 8.40 3.30 -0.53
CA LEU A 58 9.61 2.47 -0.54
C LEU A 58 9.77 1.74 -1.88
N MET A 59 10.77 2.16 -2.66
CA MET A 59 11.11 1.53 -3.93
C MET A 59 12.06 0.36 -3.72
N ARG A 60 11.65 -0.85 -4.10
CA ARG A 60 12.43 -2.08 -3.87
C ARG A 60 13.52 -2.33 -4.91
N THR A 61 13.36 -1.82 -6.12
CA THR A 61 14.31 -2.02 -7.23
C THR A 61 14.47 -0.76 -8.06
N GLY A 62 15.66 -0.55 -8.63
CA GLY A 62 15.91 0.56 -9.56
C GLY A 62 15.13 0.43 -10.88
N GLU A 63 14.75 -0.79 -11.26
CA GLU A 63 13.93 -1.06 -12.46
C GLU A 63 12.52 -0.46 -12.33
N ALA A 64 11.97 -0.41 -11.11
CA ALA A 64 10.67 0.19 -10.85
C ALA A 64 10.62 1.66 -11.26
N PHE A 65 11.70 2.43 -11.03
CA PHE A 65 11.80 3.82 -11.50
C PHE A 65 11.77 3.94 -13.03
N GLN A 66 12.43 3.02 -13.72
CA GLN A 66 12.43 3.01 -15.19
C GLN A 66 11.06 2.60 -15.75
N ALA A 67 10.39 1.65 -15.09
CA ALA A 67 9.05 1.21 -15.45
C ALA A 67 8.00 2.31 -15.30
N LEU A 68 8.07 3.13 -14.23
CA LEU A 68 7.15 4.25 -13.98
C LEU A 68 7.05 5.20 -15.17
N ARG A 69 8.13 5.41 -15.89
CA ARG A 69 8.15 6.28 -17.08
C ARG A 69 7.26 5.78 -18.23
N LYS A 70 6.95 4.48 -18.27
CA LYS A 70 6.15 3.84 -19.30
C LYS A 70 4.70 3.58 -18.87
N VAL A 71 4.37 3.88 -17.61
CA VAL A 71 3.02 3.67 -17.06
C VAL A 71 2.05 4.63 -17.72
N ASN A 72 0.99 4.08 -18.30
CA ASN A 72 -0.11 4.82 -18.90
C ASN A 72 -1.47 4.45 -18.28
N LYS A 73 -1.51 3.44 -17.42
CA LYS A 73 -2.69 3.04 -16.64
C LYS A 73 -2.27 2.75 -15.21
N VAL A 74 -3.07 3.18 -14.25
CA VAL A 74 -2.90 2.89 -12.83
C VAL A 74 -4.15 2.17 -12.34
N VAL A 75 -3.97 1.03 -11.68
CA VAL A 75 -5.03 0.27 -11.06
C VAL A 75 -4.84 0.33 -9.56
N PHE A 76 -5.85 0.82 -8.85
CA PHE A 76 -5.85 0.89 -7.41
C PHE A 76 -6.64 -0.28 -6.82
N ASP A 77 -6.09 -0.95 -5.84
CA ASP A 77 -6.88 -1.81 -4.97
C ASP A 77 -7.81 -0.94 -4.10
N LYS A 78 -9.02 -1.44 -3.83
CA LYS A 78 -9.98 -0.68 -3.02
C LYS A 78 -9.64 -0.74 -1.54
N THR A 79 -9.49 -1.96 -1.02
CA THR A 79 -9.45 -2.19 0.42
C THR A 79 -8.05 -1.98 0.98
N GLY A 80 -7.91 -1.04 1.93
CA GLY A 80 -6.62 -0.68 2.52
C GLY A 80 -5.75 0.23 1.66
N THR A 81 -6.21 0.57 0.42
CA THR A 81 -5.53 1.52 -0.47
C THR A 81 -6.37 2.77 -0.68
N LEU A 82 -7.60 2.63 -1.17
CA LEU A 82 -8.55 3.73 -1.31
C LEU A 82 -9.42 3.91 -0.06
N THR A 83 -9.47 2.91 0.78
CA THR A 83 -10.17 2.90 2.06
C THR A 83 -9.19 2.57 3.18
N GLU A 84 -9.50 2.93 4.39
CA GLU A 84 -8.69 2.66 5.58
C GLU A 84 -8.62 1.17 5.94
N GLY A 85 -9.41 0.30 5.26
CA GLY A 85 -9.49 -1.13 5.54
C GLY A 85 -10.11 -1.45 6.90
N ARG A 86 -10.69 -0.46 7.57
CA ARG A 86 -11.39 -0.60 8.85
C ARG A 86 -12.87 -0.35 8.65
N PRO A 87 -13.71 -1.39 8.78
CA PRO A 87 -15.14 -1.22 8.83
C PRO A 87 -15.53 -0.36 10.03
N ALA A 88 -16.57 0.45 9.90
CA ALA A 88 -17.14 1.22 10.99
C ALA A 88 -18.66 1.27 10.87
N VAL A 89 -19.36 1.29 12.00
CA VAL A 89 -20.81 1.47 12.04
C VAL A 89 -21.13 2.92 11.68
N ARG A 90 -21.83 3.12 10.56
CA ARG A 90 -22.20 4.44 10.06
C ARG A 90 -23.53 4.94 10.60
N SER A 91 -24.49 4.03 10.73
CA SER A 91 -25.83 4.32 11.22
C SER A 91 -26.40 3.10 11.90
N LEU A 92 -27.24 3.35 12.87
CA LEU A 92 -28.06 2.34 13.57
C LEU A 92 -29.52 2.66 13.30
N TYR A 93 -30.30 1.64 13.18
CA TYR A 93 -31.75 1.77 13.05
C TYR A 93 -32.41 0.59 13.78
N SER A 94 -33.10 0.88 14.85
CA SER A 94 -33.87 -0.09 15.64
C SER A 94 -35.35 0.07 15.32
N VAL A 95 -36.06 -1.04 15.18
CA VAL A 95 -37.50 -1.04 14.89
C VAL A 95 -38.30 -0.46 16.03
N ASP A 96 -37.86 -0.67 17.27
CA ASP A 96 -38.48 -0.16 18.50
C ASP A 96 -37.94 1.21 18.93
N GLY A 97 -37.03 1.80 18.15
CA GLY A 97 -36.44 3.12 18.41
C GLY A 97 -35.34 3.11 19.48
N ASN A 98 -34.93 1.96 19.99
CA ASN A 98 -33.86 1.85 20.97
C ASN A 98 -32.54 1.37 20.32
N ASP A 99 -31.83 2.26 19.68
CA ASP A 99 -30.60 1.97 18.98
C ASP A 99 -29.46 1.46 19.89
N ASP A 100 -29.40 1.95 21.13
CA ASP A 100 -28.38 1.52 22.08
C ASP A 100 -28.64 0.07 22.58
N ALA A 101 -29.90 -0.31 22.77
CA ALA A 101 -30.24 -1.70 23.10
C ALA A 101 -29.93 -2.65 21.94
N LEU A 102 -30.20 -2.26 20.69
CA LEU A 102 -29.81 -3.00 19.50
C LEU A 102 -28.31 -3.19 19.43
N LEU A 103 -27.56 -2.09 19.63
CA LEU A 103 -26.11 -2.12 19.61
C LEU A 103 -25.54 -2.99 20.73
N ALA A 104 -26.09 -2.93 21.92
CA ALA A 104 -25.68 -3.78 23.05
C ALA A 104 -25.84 -5.28 22.74
N LEU A 105 -26.98 -5.70 22.16
CA LEU A 105 -27.21 -7.07 21.76
C LEU A 105 -26.27 -7.54 20.65
N ALA A 106 -26.08 -6.70 19.61
CA ALA A 106 -25.21 -7.02 18.53
C ALA A 106 -23.73 -7.08 18.98
N ALA A 107 -23.28 -6.14 19.81
CA ALA A 107 -21.93 -6.13 20.38
C ALA A 107 -21.68 -7.32 21.30
N ALA A 108 -22.66 -7.73 22.08
CA ALA A 108 -22.58 -8.93 22.92
C ALA A 108 -22.25 -10.17 22.07
N VAL A 109 -23.00 -10.40 20.99
CA VAL A 109 -22.82 -11.57 20.14
C VAL A 109 -21.50 -11.48 19.34
N GLU A 110 -21.16 -10.31 18.85
CA GLU A 110 -19.95 -10.10 18.07
C GLU A 110 -18.66 -9.98 18.91
N SER A 111 -18.77 -9.87 20.24
CA SER A 111 -17.62 -9.74 21.14
C SER A 111 -16.63 -10.92 21.07
N VAL A 112 -17.12 -12.11 20.72
CA VAL A 112 -16.31 -13.33 20.55
C VAL A 112 -16.05 -13.65 19.06
N SER A 113 -16.55 -12.82 18.14
CA SER A 113 -16.35 -12.98 16.69
C SER A 113 -15.00 -12.44 16.26
N GLU A 114 -14.28 -13.18 15.43
CA GLU A 114 -13.02 -12.71 14.82
C GLU A 114 -13.25 -11.90 13.53
N HIS A 115 -14.51 -11.77 13.11
CA HIS A 115 -14.83 -11.10 11.85
C HIS A 115 -14.61 -9.58 11.94
N PRO A 116 -14.01 -8.93 10.91
CA PRO A 116 -13.76 -7.49 10.94
C PRO A 116 -15.01 -6.62 11.15
N LEU A 117 -16.17 -7.06 10.65
CA LEU A 117 -17.45 -6.36 10.88
C LEU A 117 -17.92 -6.49 12.34
N GLY A 118 -17.70 -7.64 12.96
CA GLY A 118 -18.02 -7.83 14.38
C GLY A 118 -17.20 -6.89 15.27
N ARG A 119 -15.90 -6.77 15.00
CA ARG A 119 -15.05 -5.79 15.71
C ARG A 119 -15.56 -4.37 15.57
N ALA A 120 -16.02 -3.97 14.40
CA ALA A 120 -16.59 -2.64 14.17
C ALA A 120 -17.85 -2.38 15.00
N VAL A 121 -18.68 -3.41 15.22
CA VAL A 121 -19.88 -3.32 16.07
C VAL A 121 -19.49 -3.16 17.54
N VAL A 122 -18.52 -3.94 18.01
CA VAL A 122 -17.99 -3.82 19.38
C VAL A 122 -17.34 -2.48 19.63
N GLU A 123 -16.50 -2.00 18.69
CA GLU A 123 -15.88 -0.67 18.78
C GLU A 123 -16.93 0.44 18.86
N ALA A 124 -18.00 0.37 18.06
CA ALA A 124 -19.09 1.32 18.11
C ALA A 124 -19.85 1.34 19.45
N ALA A 125 -20.01 0.18 20.09
CA ALA A 125 -20.60 0.08 21.42
C ALA A 125 -19.70 0.72 22.49
N LEU A 126 -18.40 0.46 22.43
CA LEU A 126 -17.41 1.05 23.34
C LEU A 126 -17.32 2.57 23.20
N GLU A 127 -17.30 3.08 21.96
CA GLU A 127 -17.28 4.52 21.68
C GLU A 127 -18.51 5.27 22.22
N ARG A 128 -19.66 4.60 22.23
CA ARG A 128 -20.93 5.13 22.78
C ARG A 128 -21.10 4.87 24.28
N ASN A 129 -20.15 4.20 24.93
CA ASN A 129 -20.24 3.73 26.32
C ASN A 129 -21.49 2.87 26.55
N VAL A 130 -21.83 2.01 25.60
CA VAL A 130 -22.95 1.05 25.72
C VAL A 130 -22.36 -0.23 26.26
N ASP A 131 -22.79 -0.59 27.49
CA ASP A 131 -22.47 -1.88 28.10
C ASP A 131 -23.25 -3.00 27.42
N PHE A 132 -22.61 -4.14 27.22
CA PHE A 132 -23.24 -5.30 26.62
C PHE A 132 -23.07 -6.53 27.52
N PRO A 133 -24.11 -7.40 27.62
CA PRO A 133 -24.10 -8.56 28.49
C PRO A 133 -23.20 -9.69 27.99
N GLU A 134 -22.88 -10.63 28.91
CA GLU A 134 -22.22 -11.89 28.53
C GLU A 134 -23.16 -12.77 27.70
N ILE A 135 -22.55 -13.60 26.86
CA ILE A 135 -23.25 -14.51 25.96
C ILE A 135 -23.02 -15.98 26.34
N ALA A 136 -23.92 -16.84 25.91
CA ALA A 136 -23.77 -18.29 25.93
C ALA A 136 -24.06 -18.87 24.53
N ASP A 137 -23.67 -20.13 24.31
CA ASP A 137 -24.01 -20.92 23.12
C ASP A 137 -23.68 -20.22 21.77
N PHE A 138 -22.52 -19.58 21.69
CA PHE A 138 -22.07 -18.90 20.46
C PHE A 138 -21.85 -19.90 19.32
N GLN A 139 -22.42 -19.61 18.17
CA GLN A 139 -22.23 -20.36 16.93
C GLN A 139 -21.97 -19.40 15.75
N ALA A 140 -20.96 -19.71 14.94
CA ALA A 140 -20.65 -18.95 13.74
C ALA A 140 -20.99 -19.78 12.50
N GLU A 141 -21.79 -19.21 11.60
CA GLU A 141 -22.05 -19.75 10.26
C GLU A 141 -21.25 -18.98 9.21
N SER A 142 -20.24 -19.65 8.65
CA SER A 142 -19.33 -19.02 7.69
C SER A 142 -20.07 -18.36 6.53
N GLY A 143 -19.81 -17.06 6.31
CA GLY A 143 -20.39 -16.26 5.24
C GLY A 143 -21.86 -15.88 5.42
N ARG A 144 -22.50 -16.21 6.56
CA ARG A 144 -23.90 -15.91 6.84
C ARG A 144 -24.07 -14.99 8.04
N GLY A 145 -23.52 -15.36 9.19
CA GLY A 145 -23.65 -14.61 10.41
C GLY A 145 -23.27 -15.43 11.64
N VAL A 146 -23.68 -14.92 12.80
CA VAL A 146 -23.43 -15.53 14.10
C VAL A 146 -24.72 -15.57 14.93
N THR A 147 -24.82 -16.54 15.82
CA THR A 147 -25.92 -16.66 16.79
C THR A 147 -25.36 -16.87 18.18
N ALA A 148 -26.05 -16.39 19.20
CA ALA A 148 -25.73 -16.67 20.58
C ALA A 148 -26.96 -16.49 21.46
N GLN A 149 -26.91 -16.99 22.71
CA GLN A 149 -27.90 -16.70 23.75
C GLN A 149 -27.45 -15.48 24.57
N VAL A 150 -28.32 -14.48 24.65
CA VAL A 150 -28.13 -13.27 25.45
C VAL A 150 -29.33 -13.17 26.44
N ASN A 151 -29.05 -13.22 27.72
CA ASN A 151 -30.10 -13.19 28.77
C ASN A 151 -31.24 -14.22 28.54
N GLY A 152 -30.88 -15.42 28.07
CA GLY A 152 -31.83 -16.50 27.80
C GLY A 152 -32.65 -16.35 26.50
N LYS A 153 -32.37 -15.34 25.69
CA LYS A 153 -32.94 -15.12 24.35
C LYS A 153 -31.94 -15.42 23.27
N GLN A 154 -32.37 -16.10 22.22
CA GLN A 154 -31.54 -16.29 21.04
C GLN A 154 -31.42 -14.98 20.24
N VAL A 155 -30.22 -14.56 20.02
CA VAL A 155 -29.87 -13.37 19.18
C VAL A 155 -29.12 -13.84 17.97
N LEU A 156 -29.49 -13.31 16.82
CA LEU A 156 -28.89 -13.60 15.54
C LEU A 156 -28.35 -12.30 14.94
N VAL A 157 -27.09 -12.31 14.50
CA VAL A 157 -26.44 -11.20 13.81
C VAL A 157 -25.91 -11.71 12.47
N GLY A 158 -26.35 -11.12 11.36
CA GLY A 158 -25.93 -11.61 10.06
C GLY A 158 -26.61 -10.92 8.89
N SER A 159 -26.52 -11.55 7.72
CA SER A 159 -27.15 -11.02 6.51
C SER A 159 -28.68 -11.15 6.58
N PRO A 160 -29.45 -10.32 5.82
CA PRO A 160 -30.91 -10.44 5.75
C PRO A 160 -31.36 -11.86 5.38
N ARG A 161 -30.66 -12.51 4.45
CA ARG A 161 -30.94 -13.90 4.07
C ARG A 161 -30.78 -14.89 5.21
N PHE A 162 -29.86 -14.61 6.14
CA PHE A 162 -29.66 -15.46 7.31
C PHE A 162 -30.80 -15.28 8.30
N ALA A 163 -31.27 -14.06 8.50
CA ALA A 163 -32.44 -13.77 9.32
C ALA A 163 -33.72 -14.41 8.76
N GLU A 164 -33.98 -14.27 7.46
CA GLU A 164 -35.10 -14.91 6.75
C GLU A 164 -35.08 -16.44 6.91
N ALA A 165 -33.90 -17.07 6.72
CA ALA A 165 -33.74 -18.51 6.89
C ALA A 165 -33.99 -19.00 8.33
N ALA A 166 -33.80 -18.11 9.31
CA ALA A 166 -34.12 -18.37 10.73
C ALA A 166 -35.60 -18.04 11.11
N GLY A 167 -36.40 -17.61 10.12
CA GLY A 167 -37.83 -17.31 10.32
C GLY A 167 -38.09 -15.91 10.89
N VAL A 168 -37.16 -15.00 10.76
CA VAL A 168 -37.36 -13.58 11.13
C VAL A 168 -37.89 -12.85 9.90
N GLU A 169 -39.07 -12.29 9.99
CA GLU A 169 -39.74 -11.50 8.95
C GLU A 169 -39.33 -10.00 9.01
#